data_56804cc20c3f3bdc63ebe45032fec728
#
_entry.id   56804cc20c3f3bdc63ebe45032fec728
#
_cell.length_a   1.000
_cell.length_b   1.000
_cell.length_c   1.000
_cell.angle_alpha   90.00
_cell.angle_beta   90.00
_cell.angle_gamma   90.00
#
_symmetry.space_group_name_H-M   'P 1'
#
loop_
_entity.id
_entity.type
_entity.pdbx_description
1 polymer ?
#
loop_
_entity_poly.entity_id
_entity_poly.type
_entity_poly.pdbx_seq_one_letter_code
_entity_poly.pdbx_strand_id
1 'polypeptide(L)'
;MAEQVKDLVIIGSGPAGLSAAVYAKRAMLDVVVIEKAGFSGGQIVTTERVDNYLGLYGESGYSLAMKFREHADALSVPFIDAEVSSVENESEYKKVHLEDGETICTKNVLVATGAGHKKLSVKGEEELTGAGVSYCATCDGAFFKNKTTAVVGGGDVALEDALYLANLCEKVYLIHRREGLRAAKELSEKVMATENIEFLPYYEVKEIAGDGMVQKVILTQNQTGEEKEIELSGIFIAVGMEPQTAFVKDVVERNDAGYICAGEDCRTNVPGIYVAGDVRTKPLRQVITAVSDGAVAIASLEQDRN
;
A
#
# COMPACT_ATOMS: atom_id res chain seq x y z
N MET A 1 -8.53 14.04 36.00
CA MET A 1 -8.32 15.14 35.06
C MET A 1 -9.27 14.92 33.91
N ALA A 2 -9.99 15.92 33.41
CA ALA A 2 -10.84 15.72 32.24
C ALA A 2 -9.93 15.29 31.08
N GLU A 3 -10.22 14.17 30.44
CA GLU A 3 -9.52 13.71 29.24
C GLU A 3 -9.64 14.81 28.18
N GLN A 4 -8.51 15.32 27.70
CA GLN A 4 -8.50 16.38 26.70
C GLN A 4 -8.93 15.78 25.35
N VAL A 5 -10.15 16.10 24.93
CA VAL A 5 -10.70 15.63 23.66
C VAL A 5 -10.00 16.35 22.51
N LYS A 6 -9.33 15.63 21.64
CA LYS A 6 -8.70 16.15 20.43
C LYS A 6 -9.73 16.61 19.39
N ASP A 7 -9.37 17.55 18.53
CA ASP A 7 -10.23 17.88 17.39
C ASP A 7 -10.12 16.80 16.31
N LEU A 8 -8.90 16.20 16.13
CA LEU A 8 -8.63 15.19 15.10
C LEU A 8 -7.54 14.23 15.55
N VAL A 9 -7.78 12.93 15.37
CA VAL A 9 -6.75 11.89 15.38
C VAL A 9 -6.55 11.41 13.94
N ILE A 10 -5.31 11.41 13.46
CA ILE A 10 -4.91 10.87 12.16
C ILE A 10 -4.22 9.53 12.41
N ILE A 11 -4.68 8.46 11.79
CA ILE A 11 -4.12 7.12 11.91
C ILE A 11 -3.31 6.79 10.66
N GLY A 12 -2.00 6.75 10.79
CA GLY A 12 -1.02 6.55 9.72
C GLY A 12 -0.32 7.84 9.28
N SER A 13 1.00 7.79 9.14
CA SER A 13 1.86 8.90 8.72
C SER A 13 2.48 8.70 7.34
N GLY A 14 1.77 8.01 6.44
CA GLY A 14 2.05 8.01 5.01
C GLY A 14 1.76 9.36 4.36
N PRO A 15 1.93 9.50 3.02
CA PRO A 15 1.70 10.76 2.31
C PRO A 15 0.33 11.40 2.56
N ALA A 16 -0.72 10.59 2.69
CA ALA A 16 -2.08 11.07 2.98
C ALA A 16 -2.19 11.65 4.40
N GLY A 17 -1.69 10.92 5.41
CA GLY A 17 -1.73 11.36 6.80
C GLY A 17 -0.88 12.59 7.06
N LEU A 18 0.34 12.65 6.48
CA LEU A 18 1.21 13.83 6.60
C LEU A 18 0.62 15.06 5.92
N SER A 19 0.02 14.91 4.73
CA SER A 19 -0.70 15.99 4.07
C SER A 19 -1.85 16.50 4.93
N ALA A 20 -2.68 15.59 5.44
CA ALA A 20 -3.79 15.94 6.33
C ALA A 20 -3.30 16.65 7.59
N ALA A 21 -2.21 16.20 8.21
CA ALA A 21 -1.63 16.83 9.40
C ALA A 21 -1.20 18.28 9.14
N VAL A 22 -0.57 18.54 7.99
CA VAL A 22 -0.20 19.90 7.55
C VAL A 22 -1.45 20.78 7.41
N TYR A 23 -2.49 20.30 6.74
CA TYR A 23 -3.74 21.05 6.57
C TYR A 23 -4.47 21.24 7.90
N ALA A 24 -4.51 20.25 8.77
CA ALA A 24 -5.13 20.33 10.10
C ALA A 24 -4.46 21.40 10.98
N LYS A 25 -3.11 21.47 11.00
CA LYS A 25 -2.40 22.52 11.73
C LYS A 25 -2.66 23.90 11.15
N ARG A 26 -2.77 24.03 9.83
CA ARG A 26 -3.12 25.28 9.17
C ARG A 26 -4.55 25.73 9.50
N ALA A 27 -5.46 24.77 9.70
CA ALA A 27 -6.84 25.00 10.19
C ALA A 27 -6.92 25.19 11.72
N MET A 28 -5.78 25.27 12.40
CA MET A 28 -5.65 25.42 13.86
C MET A 28 -6.37 24.34 14.67
N LEU A 29 -6.44 23.10 14.15
CA LEU A 29 -6.99 21.96 14.86
C LEU A 29 -6.00 21.44 15.92
N ASP A 30 -6.52 20.99 17.06
CA ASP A 30 -5.77 20.17 18.00
C ASP A 30 -5.70 18.74 17.46
N VAL A 31 -4.62 18.45 16.72
CA VAL A 31 -4.40 17.20 15.99
C VAL A 31 -3.25 16.40 16.56
N VAL A 32 -3.36 15.07 16.50
CA VAL A 32 -2.27 14.13 16.74
C VAL A 32 -2.24 13.07 15.63
N VAL A 33 -1.05 12.64 15.24
CA VAL A 33 -0.84 11.55 14.27
C VAL A 33 -0.33 10.32 15.02
N ILE A 34 -0.95 9.17 14.76
CA ILE A 34 -0.52 7.88 15.31
C ILE A 34 0.13 7.08 14.20
N GLU A 35 1.36 6.58 14.45
CA GLU A 35 2.12 5.76 13.50
C GLU A 35 2.68 4.53 14.19
N LYS A 36 2.47 3.34 13.62
CA LYS A 36 2.94 2.08 14.19
C LYS A 36 4.36 1.70 13.81
N ALA A 37 4.87 2.24 12.72
CA ALA A 37 6.18 1.81 12.18
C ALA A 37 7.38 2.50 12.84
N GLY A 38 7.17 3.44 13.77
CA GLY A 38 8.25 4.22 14.40
C GLY A 38 8.91 5.24 13.46
N PHE A 39 8.51 5.30 12.18
CA PHE A 39 8.96 6.28 11.19
C PHE A 39 7.83 6.60 10.20
N SER A 40 7.86 7.81 9.64
CA SER A 40 6.85 8.28 8.70
C SER A 40 7.19 7.94 7.24
N GLY A 41 6.17 7.94 6.38
CA GLY A 41 6.29 7.79 4.93
C GLY A 41 5.51 6.60 4.35
N GLY A 42 5.20 5.59 5.17
CA GLY A 42 4.48 4.41 4.70
C GLY A 42 5.22 3.68 3.59
N GLN A 43 4.51 3.17 2.59
CA GLN A 43 5.10 2.33 1.53
C GLN A 43 6.16 3.03 0.66
N ILE A 44 6.13 4.36 0.54
CA ILE A 44 7.08 5.05 -0.34
C ILE A 44 8.53 4.92 0.13
N VAL A 45 8.76 4.65 1.42
CA VAL A 45 10.11 4.58 2.02
C VAL A 45 10.99 3.52 1.35
N THR A 46 10.39 2.43 0.89
CA THR A 46 11.10 1.33 0.21
C THR A 46 11.28 1.55 -1.30
N THR A 47 10.71 2.62 -1.85
CA THR A 47 10.84 2.96 -3.28
C THR A 47 12.20 3.60 -3.53
N GLU A 48 13.00 3.01 -4.39
CA GLU A 48 14.34 3.52 -4.67
C GLU A 48 14.30 4.89 -5.36
N ARG A 49 13.36 5.06 -6.31
CA ARG A 49 13.24 6.27 -7.10
C ARG A 49 11.79 6.62 -7.44
N VAL A 50 11.42 7.84 -7.19
CA VAL A 50 10.09 8.40 -7.51
C VAL A 50 10.21 9.40 -8.66
N ASP A 51 9.68 9.05 -9.83
CA ASP A 51 9.75 9.87 -11.06
C ASP A 51 8.42 10.56 -11.41
N ASN A 52 7.35 10.23 -10.69
CA ASN A 52 5.99 10.67 -10.98
C ASN A 52 5.37 11.60 -9.92
N TYR A 53 6.20 12.15 -9.02
CA TYR A 53 5.74 13.18 -8.09
C TYR A 53 6.16 14.56 -8.61
N LEU A 54 5.18 15.35 -9.06
CA LEU A 54 5.42 16.66 -9.68
C LEU A 54 6.21 17.59 -8.74
N GLY A 55 7.31 18.13 -9.25
CA GLY A 55 8.18 19.06 -8.53
C GLY A 55 9.36 18.42 -7.81
N LEU A 56 9.37 17.09 -7.62
CA LEU A 56 10.44 16.35 -6.94
C LEU A 56 10.86 15.12 -7.77
N TYR A 57 11.39 15.37 -8.96
CA TYR A 57 11.83 14.33 -9.88
C TYR A 57 13.11 13.64 -9.41
N GLY A 58 13.11 12.31 -9.43
CA GLY A 58 14.31 11.50 -9.18
C GLY A 58 14.69 11.35 -7.70
N GLU A 59 13.84 11.79 -6.78
CA GLU A 59 14.05 11.55 -5.35
C GLU A 59 13.86 10.07 -5.00
N SER A 60 14.62 9.59 -4.00
CA SER A 60 14.25 8.30 -3.39
C SER A 60 12.96 8.45 -2.58
N GLY A 61 12.19 7.37 -2.47
CA GLY A 61 10.98 7.38 -1.64
C GLY A 61 11.27 7.73 -0.18
N TYR A 62 12.43 7.30 0.34
CA TYR A 62 12.89 7.68 1.68
C TYR A 62 13.11 9.20 1.79
N SER A 63 13.86 9.81 0.83
CA SER A 63 14.09 11.25 0.80
C SER A 63 12.79 12.05 0.73
N LEU A 64 11.87 11.59 -0.13
CA LEU A 64 10.55 12.21 -0.27
C LEU A 64 9.72 12.10 1.02
N ALA A 65 9.73 10.96 1.68
CA ALA A 65 9.06 10.74 2.96
C ALA A 65 9.60 11.66 4.06
N MET A 66 10.92 11.81 4.12
CA MET A 66 11.57 12.70 5.09
C MET A 66 11.19 14.16 4.85
N LYS A 67 11.15 14.63 3.61
CA LYS A 67 10.68 16.00 3.29
C LYS A 67 9.22 16.24 3.71
N PHE A 68 8.36 15.24 3.54
CA PHE A 68 6.97 15.34 4.03
C PHE A 68 6.91 15.39 5.56
N ARG A 69 7.72 14.58 6.22
CA ARG A 69 7.79 14.58 7.69
C ARG A 69 8.35 15.89 8.23
N GLU A 70 9.43 16.41 7.67
CA GLU A 70 10.02 17.72 8.03
C GLU A 70 9.00 18.86 7.90
N HIS A 71 8.13 18.83 6.89
CA HIS A 71 7.06 19.82 6.75
C HIS A 71 6.06 19.74 7.92
N ALA A 72 5.66 18.54 8.34
CA ALA A 72 4.77 18.37 9.48
C ALA A 72 5.45 18.79 10.81
N ASP A 73 6.73 18.46 10.99
CA ASP A 73 7.52 18.83 12.16
C ASP A 73 7.69 20.36 12.26
N ALA A 74 7.92 21.04 11.13
CA ALA A 74 8.01 22.51 11.07
C ALA A 74 6.71 23.21 11.54
N LEU A 75 5.56 22.53 11.46
CA LEU A 75 4.27 22.99 11.97
C LEU A 75 3.97 22.47 13.39
N SER A 76 4.95 21.83 14.03
CA SER A 76 4.81 21.23 15.36
C SER A 76 3.61 20.27 15.46
N VAL A 77 3.47 19.38 14.46
CA VAL A 77 2.52 18.27 14.51
C VAL A 77 2.97 17.27 15.57
N PRO A 78 2.15 16.91 16.57
CA PRO A 78 2.51 15.85 17.51
C PRO A 78 2.31 14.48 16.90
N PHE A 79 3.25 13.55 17.17
CA PHE A 79 3.21 12.15 16.76
C PHE A 79 3.24 11.24 17.98
N ILE A 80 2.52 10.11 17.88
CA ILE A 80 2.54 9.02 18.85
C ILE A 80 2.95 7.76 18.11
N ASP A 81 4.03 7.12 18.59
CA ASP A 81 4.48 5.83 18.07
C ASP A 81 3.67 4.72 18.77
N ALA A 82 2.59 4.27 18.13
CA ALA A 82 1.70 3.24 18.65
C ALA A 82 0.88 2.59 17.52
N GLU A 83 0.40 1.39 17.77
CA GLU A 83 -0.55 0.70 16.90
C GLU A 83 -1.98 0.89 17.43
N VAL A 84 -2.90 1.22 16.52
CA VAL A 84 -4.33 1.35 16.84
C VAL A 84 -4.98 -0.03 16.75
N SER A 85 -5.59 -0.48 17.83
CA SER A 85 -6.29 -1.77 17.93
C SER A 85 -7.75 -1.68 17.47
N SER A 86 -8.44 -0.58 17.81
CA SER A 86 -9.84 -0.36 17.41
C SER A 86 -10.23 1.11 17.48
N VAL A 87 -11.35 1.43 16.81
CA VAL A 87 -12.02 2.72 16.92
C VAL A 87 -13.47 2.47 17.33
N GLU A 88 -13.94 3.22 18.32
CA GLU A 88 -15.35 3.24 18.74
C GLU A 88 -15.99 4.56 18.34
N ASN A 89 -17.21 4.50 17.80
CA ASN A 89 -17.99 5.68 17.44
C ASN A 89 -19.07 5.93 18.51
N GLU A 90 -18.82 6.88 19.40
CA GLU A 90 -19.80 7.37 20.35
C GLU A 90 -20.53 8.61 19.83
N SER A 91 -21.62 9.02 20.48
CA SER A 91 -22.50 10.08 19.97
C SER A 91 -21.83 11.45 19.86
N GLU A 92 -20.94 11.80 20.79
CA GLU A 92 -20.32 13.12 20.86
C GLU A 92 -18.84 13.11 20.46
N TYR A 93 -18.17 11.95 20.57
CA TYR A 93 -16.75 11.80 20.28
C TYR A 93 -16.46 10.37 19.83
N LYS A 94 -15.23 10.14 19.36
CA LYS A 94 -14.69 8.83 19.00
C LYS A 94 -13.64 8.44 20.01
N LYS A 95 -13.49 7.16 20.27
CA LYS A 95 -12.40 6.59 21.05
C LYS A 95 -11.48 5.83 20.14
N VAL A 96 -10.21 6.18 20.16
CA VAL A 96 -9.14 5.46 19.46
C VAL A 96 -8.36 4.68 20.50
N HIS A 97 -8.46 3.36 20.45
CA HIS A 97 -7.79 2.44 21.37
C HIS A 97 -6.44 2.01 20.78
N LEU A 98 -5.40 2.05 21.60
CA LEU A 98 -4.06 1.62 21.24
C LEU A 98 -3.80 0.21 21.78
N GLU A 99 -2.86 -0.52 21.17
CA GLU A 99 -2.48 -1.87 21.58
C GLU A 99 -1.87 -1.93 23.00
N ASP A 100 -1.28 -0.85 23.48
CA ASP A 100 -0.74 -0.72 24.85
C ASP A 100 -1.81 -0.49 25.92
N GLY A 101 -3.08 -0.36 25.52
CA GLY A 101 -4.23 -0.14 26.39
C GLY A 101 -4.59 1.33 26.61
N GLU A 102 -3.82 2.29 26.07
CA GLU A 102 -4.20 3.69 26.09
C GLU A 102 -5.40 3.98 25.18
N THR A 103 -6.16 5.01 25.51
CA THR A 103 -7.31 5.46 24.72
C THR A 103 -7.24 6.97 24.49
N ILE A 104 -7.43 7.41 23.26
CA ILE A 104 -7.47 8.83 22.89
C ILE A 104 -8.88 9.20 22.47
N CYS A 105 -9.47 10.17 23.19
CA CYS A 105 -10.77 10.74 22.83
C CYS A 105 -10.61 11.85 21.80
N THR A 106 -11.43 11.84 20.76
CA THR A 106 -11.36 12.82 19.67
C THR A 106 -12.74 13.09 19.05
N LYS A 107 -12.94 14.29 18.52
CA LYS A 107 -14.16 14.61 17.78
C LYS A 107 -14.19 13.94 16.41
N ASN A 108 -13.03 13.82 15.75
CA ASN A 108 -12.91 13.29 14.41
C ASN A 108 -11.74 12.32 14.30
N VAL A 109 -11.87 11.34 13.41
CA VAL A 109 -10.82 10.38 13.05
C VAL A 109 -10.58 10.46 11.54
N LEU A 110 -9.32 10.51 11.13
CA LEU A 110 -8.91 10.30 9.75
C LEU A 110 -8.14 8.98 9.64
N VAL A 111 -8.66 8.03 8.86
CA VAL A 111 -7.99 6.78 8.54
C VAL A 111 -7.09 6.99 7.31
N ALA A 112 -5.77 6.91 7.49
CA ALA A 112 -4.75 7.11 6.45
C ALA A 112 -3.69 5.98 6.44
N THR A 113 -4.11 4.77 6.81
CA THR A 113 -3.26 3.60 7.05
C THR A 113 -2.75 2.92 5.77
N GLY A 114 -3.23 3.36 4.61
CA GLY A 114 -2.82 2.83 3.31
C GLY A 114 -3.26 1.38 3.05
N ALA A 115 -2.61 0.75 2.07
CA ALA A 115 -2.82 -0.65 1.71
C ALA A 115 -1.47 -1.31 1.50
N GLY A 116 -1.26 -2.50 2.04
CA GLY A 116 -0.06 -3.30 1.86
C GLY A 116 -0.19 -4.24 0.66
N HIS A 117 0.94 -4.70 0.13
CA HIS A 117 0.95 -5.80 -0.84
C HIS A 117 0.57 -7.11 -0.14
N LYS A 118 -0.28 -7.91 -0.77
CA LYS A 118 -0.54 -9.27 -0.31
C LYS A 118 0.71 -10.10 -0.49
N LYS A 119 1.13 -10.76 0.59
CA LYS A 119 2.24 -11.71 0.56
C LYS A 119 1.75 -13.07 0.04
N LEU A 120 2.66 -13.85 -0.52
CA LEU A 120 2.43 -15.26 -0.82
C LEU A 120 2.53 -16.09 0.46
N SER A 121 3.24 -15.59 1.47
CA SER A 121 3.55 -16.25 2.74
C SER A 121 4.29 -17.57 2.55
N VAL A 122 5.25 -17.58 1.62
CA VAL A 122 6.10 -18.71 1.31
C VAL A 122 7.52 -18.54 1.87
N LYS A 123 8.23 -19.63 2.05
CA LYS A 123 9.62 -19.62 2.51
C LYS A 123 10.49 -18.80 1.54
N GLY A 124 11.36 -17.95 2.06
CA GLY A 124 12.29 -17.08 1.32
C GLY A 124 11.68 -15.76 0.86
N GLU A 125 10.35 -15.58 0.91
CA GLU A 125 9.72 -14.32 0.47
C GLU A 125 10.19 -13.13 1.32
N GLU A 126 10.14 -13.27 2.63
CA GLU A 126 10.46 -12.16 3.55
C GLU A 126 11.97 -11.92 3.62
N GLU A 127 12.77 -13.00 3.70
CA GLU A 127 14.22 -12.93 3.80
C GLU A 127 14.87 -12.31 2.55
N LEU A 128 14.26 -12.53 1.36
CA LEU A 128 14.79 -12.06 0.08
C LEU A 128 14.04 -10.82 -0.47
N THR A 129 13.13 -10.22 0.32
CA THR A 129 12.49 -8.96 -0.04
C THR A 129 13.53 -7.85 -0.16
N GLY A 130 13.55 -7.15 -1.31
CA GLY A 130 14.58 -6.17 -1.67
C GLY A 130 15.88 -6.77 -2.22
N ALA A 131 16.04 -8.10 -2.12
CA ALA A 131 17.19 -8.84 -2.65
C ALA A 131 16.78 -9.78 -3.80
N GLY A 132 15.81 -9.37 -4.60
CA GLY A 132 15.27 -10.11 -5.74
C GLY A 132 13.78 -10.43 -5.63
N VAL A 133 13.18 -10.40 -4.43
CA VAL A 133 11.73 -10.37 -4.27
C VAL A 133 11.27 -8.92 -4.27
N SER A 134 10.32 -8.59 -5.14
CA SER A 134 9.74 -7.25 -5.26
C SER A 134 8.22 -7.32 -5.40
N TYR A 135 7.55 -6.21 -5.08
CA TYR A 135 6.12 -6.00 -5.25
C TYR A 135 5.80 -4.85 -6.23
N CYS A 136 6.83 -4.31 -6.91
CA CYS A 136 6.69 -3.17 -7.82
C CYS A 136 7.63 -3.33 -9.02
N ALA A 137 7.10 -3.77 -10.16
CA ALA A 137 7.90 -3.96 -11.37
C ALA A 137 8.45 -2.63 -11.92
N THR A 138 7.69 -1.57 -11.85
CA THR A 138 8.10 -0.24 -12.33
C THR A 138 9.15 0.42 -11.43
N CYS A 139 9.25 0.00 -10.15
CA CYS A 139 10.27 0.49 -9.22
C CYS A 139 11.60 -0.24 -9.44
N ASP A 140 11.56 -1.57 -9.44
CA ASP A 140 12.76 -2.42 -9.31
C ASP A 140 13.15 -3.12 -10.62
N GLY A 141 12.29 -3.12 -11.65
CA GLY A 141 12.50 -3.88 -12.89
C GLY A 141 13.81 -3.57 -13.61
N ALA A 142 14.30 -2.33 -13.51
CA ALA A 142 15.53 -1.90 -14.15
C ALA A 142 16.79 -2.67 -13.65
N PHE A 143 16.80 -3.19 -12.42
CA PHE A 143 17.90 -4.01 -11.85
C PHE A 143 18.01 -5.39 -12.49
N PHE A 144 16.94 -5.82 -13.15
CA PHE A 144 16.83 -7.14 -13.78
C PHE A 144 16.99 -7.10 -15.30
N LYS A 145 17.54 -6.00 -15.83
CA LYS A 145 17.79 -5.86 -17.27
C LYS A 145 18.66 -7.03 -17.79
N ASN A 146 18.21 -7.66 -18.88
CA ASN A 146 18.83 -8.83 -19.51
C ASN A 146 18.97 -10.05 -18.58
N LYS A 147 18.11 -10.17 -17.55
CA LYS A 147 18.05 -11.32 -16.65
C LYS A 147 16.70 -12.04 -16.81
N THR A 148 16.63 -13.26 -16.26
CA THR A 148 15.37 -13.99 -16.15
C THR A 148 14.64 -13.58 -14.88
N THR A 149 13.33 -13.31 -14.99
CA THR A 149 12.46 -12.90 -13.89
C THR A 149 11.14 -13.68 -13.89
N ALA A 150 10.40 -13.59 -12.82
CA ALA A 150 9.02 -14.08 -12.75
C ALA A 150 8.07 -13.01 -12.21
N VAL A 151 6.81 -13.08 -12.67
CA VAL A 151 5.68 -12.36 -12.08
C VAL A 151 4.67 -13.36 -11.57
N VAL A 152 4.22 -13.19 -10.33
CA VAL A 152 3.20 -14.04 -9.71
C VAL A 152 1.90 -13.28 -9.64
N GLY A 153 0.89 -13.73 -10.39
CA GLY A 153 -0.42 -13.08 -10.42
C GLY A 153 -1.21 -13.44 -11.66
N GLY A 154 -2.39 -12.85 -11.84
CA GLY A 154 -3.24 -13.12 -13.00
C GLY A 154 -4.34 -12.06 -13.18
N GLY A 155 -4.22 -10.90 -12.54
CA GLY A 155 -5.02 -9.70 -12.77
C GLY A 155 -4.28 -8.67 -13.61
N ASP A 156 -4.92 -7.54 -13.92
CA ASP A 156 -4.37 -6.47 -14.78
C ASP A 156 -2.95 -6.06 -14.35
N VAL A 157 -2.74 -5.78 -13.07
CA VAL A 157 -1.42 -5.39 -12.53
C VAL A 157 -0.33 -6.42 -12.84
N ALA A 158 -0.61 -7.71 -12.65
CA ALA A 158 0.37 -8.76 -12.93
C ALA A 158 0.75 -8.83 -14.42
N LEU A 159 -0.22 -8.61 -15.30
CA LEU A 159 0.00 -8.64 -16.74
C LEU A 159 0.73 -7.38 -17.22
N GLU A 160 0.39 -6.22 -16.68
CA GLU A 160 1.10 -4.96 -16.92
C GLU A 160 2.56 -5.05 -16.46
N ASP A 161 2.79 -5.61 -15.26
CA ASP A 161 4.13 -5.86 -14.73
C ASP A 161 4.92 -6.83 -15.63
N ALA A 162 4.29 -7.92 -16.10
CA ALA A 162 4.94 -8.88 -16.99
C ALA A 162 5.34 -8.24 -18.33
N LEU A 163 4.46 -7.43 -18.92
CA LEU A 163 4.75 -6.69 -20.15
C LEU A 163 5.85 -5.64 -19.95
N TYR A 164 5.83 -4.93 -18.83
CA TYR A 164 6.86 -3.96 -18.48
C TYR A 164 8.23 -4.65 -18.36
N LEU A 165 8.30 -5.75 -17.60
CA LEU A 165 9.52 -6.53 -17.42
C LEU A 165 10.00 -7.18 -18.73
N ALA A 166 9.09 -7.59 -19.61
CA ALA A 166 9.45 -8.17 -20.91
C ALA A 166 10.22 -7.18 -21.80
N ASN A 167 10.04 -5.86 -21.64
CA ASN A 167 10.82 -4.85 -22.33
C ASN A 167 12.25 -4.68 -21.77
N LEU A 168 12.52 -5.20 -20.57
CA LEU A 168 13.79 -5.02 -19.86
C LEU A 168 14.57 -6.32 -19.75
N CYS A 169 13.88 -7.41 -19.46
CA CYS A 169 14.43 -8.71 -19.10
C CYS A 169 14.61 -9.61 -20.32
N GLU A 170 15.52 -10.56 -20.22
CA GLU A 170 15.72 -11.60 -21.22
C GLU A 170 14.50 -12.52 -21.31
N LYS A 171 13.96 -12.93 -20.14
CA LYS A 171 12.80 -13.80 -20.04
C LYS A 171 11.96 -13.46 -18.83
N VAL A 172 10.63 -13.57 -18.97
CA VAL A 172 9.67 -13.39 -17.89
C VAL A 172 8.77 -14.61 -17.78
N TYR A 173 8.69 -15.22 -16.61
CA TYR A 173 7.70 -16.25 -16.30
C TYR A 173 6.49 -15.60 -15.66
N LEU A 174 5.28 -15.78 -16.25
CA LEU A 174 4.03 -15.38 -15.61
C LEU A 174 3.42 -16.59 -14.92
N ILE A 175 3.47 -16.62 -13.60
CA ILE A 175 3.03 -17.74 -12.76
C ILE A 175 1.62 -17.46 -12.26
N HIS A 176 0.67 -18.36 -12.56
CA HIS A 176 -0.70 -18.22 -12.09
C HIS A 176 -1.30 -19.56 -11.68
N ARG A 177 -2.03 -19.55 -10.54
CA ARG A 177 -2.65 -20.75 -9.95
C ARG A 177 -3.85 -21.31 -10.71
N ARG A 178 -4.33 -20.66 -11.77
CA ARG A 178 -5.49 -21.05 -12.58
C ARG A 178 -5.15 -20.96 -14.06
N GLU A 179 -5.97 -21.60 -14.90
CA GLU A 179 -5.85 -21.47 -16.35
C GLU A 179 -6.22 -20.08 -16.85
N GLY A 180 -7.35 -19.57 -16.38
CA GLY A 180 -7.89 -18.28 -16.83
C GLY A 180 -7.28 -17.10 -16.09
N LEU A 181 -6.77 -16.14 -16.85
CA LEU A 181 -6.39 -14.82 -16.36
C LEU A 181 -7.65 -13.99 -16.06
N ARG A 182 -7.59 -13.17 -15.01
CA ARG A 182 -8.70 -12.28 -14.62
C ARG A 182 -8.55 -10.86 -15.15
N ALA A 183 -7.51 -10.63 -15.93
CA ALA A 183 -7.21 -9.36 -16.57
C ALA A 183 -8.12 -9.09 -17.77
N ALA A 184 -8.13 -7.85 -18.24
CA ALA A 184 -8.77 -7.45 -19.48
C ALA A 184 -8.30 -8.34 -20.65
N LYS A 185 -9.23 -8.68 -21.56
CA LYS A 185 -8.95 -9.60 -22.65
C LYS A 185 -7.82 -9.11 -23.55
N GLU A 186 -7.83 -7.82 -23.90
CA GLU A 186 -6.78 -7.19 -24.70
C GLU A 186 -5.39 -7.33 -24.06
N LEU A 187 -5.29 -7.15 -22.75
CA LEU A 187 -4.05 -7.29 -22.00
C LEU A 187 -3.56 -8.74 -21.97
N SER A 188 -4.49 -9.68 -21.79
CA SER A 188 -4.20 -11.12 -21.83
C SER A 188 -3.68 -11.56 -23.19
N GLU A 189 -4.31 -11.10 -24.29
CA GLU A 189 -3.88 -11.39 -25.66
C GLU A 189 -2.48 -10.82 -25.93
N LYS A 190 -2.17 -9.61 -25.45
CA LYS A 190 -0.86 -8.99 -25.58
C LYS A 190 0.23 -9.79 -24.86
N VAL A 191 -0.03 -10.22 -23.62
CA VAL A 191 0.91 -11.04 -22.84
C VAL A 191 1.19 -12.35 -23.57
N MET A 192 0.15 -13.05 -24.06
CA MET A 192 0.30 -14.32 -24.77
C MET A 192 1.01 -14.20 -26.12
N ALA A 193 1.00 -13.01 -26.74
CA ALA A 193 1.70 -12.72 -27.99
C ALA A 193 3.16 -12.26 -27.79
N THR A 194 3.58 -12.02 -26.55
CA THR A 194 4.93 -11.52 -26.24
C THR A 194 5.91 -12.69 -26.13
N GLU A 195 6.89 -12.76 -27.05
CA GLU A 195 7.77 -13.92 -27.25
C GLU A 195 8.60 -14.33 -26.02
N ASN A 196 9.04 -13.36 -25.22
CA ASN A 196 9.86 -13.61 -24.03
C ASN A 196 9.05 -13.72 -22.73
N ILE A 197 7.71 -13.81 -22.81
CA ILE A 197 6.85 -14.17 -21.68
C ILE A 197 6.43 -15.63 -21.80
N GLU A 198 6.72 -16.43 -20.78
CA GLU A 198 6.23 -17.80 -20.66
C GLU A 198 5.14 -17.87 -19.59
N PHE A 199 3.90 -18.15 -20.01
CA PHE A 199 2.79 -18.34 -19.09
C PHE A 199 2.80 -19.74 -18.47
N LEU A 200 2.77 -19.81 -17.15
CA LEU A 200 2.74 -21.02 -16.35
C LEU A 200 1.42 -21.11 -15.58
N PRO A 201 0.35 -21.65 -16.21
CA PRO A 201 -0.91 -21.88 -15.53
C PRO A 201 -0.84 -23.06 -14.57
N TYR A 202 -1.68 -23.04 -13.54
CA TYR A 202 -1.80 -24.07 -12.50
C TYR A 202 -0.57 -24.22 -11.61
N TYR A 203 0.34 -23.25 -11.60
CA TYR A 203 1.49 -23.25 -10.70
C TYR A 203 1.31 -22.26 -9.55
N GLU A 204 1.75 -22.67 -8.39
CA GLU A 204 1.88 -21.86 -7.20
C GLU A 204 3.34 -21.84 -6.73
N VAL A 205 3.78 -20.72 -6.17
CA VAL A 205 5.12 -20.62 -5.59
C VAL A 205 5.11 -21.40 -4.27
N LYS A 206 6.03 -22.34 -4.12
CA LYS A 206 6.26 -23.11 -2.90
C LYS A 206 7.38 -22.50 -2.05
N GLU A 207 8.45 -22.09 -2.71
CA GLU A 207 9.64 -21.55 -2.07
C GLU A 207 10.38 -20.61 -3.02
N ILE A 208 10.94 -19.52 -2.50
CA ILE A 208 11.88 -18.64 -3.17
C ILE A 208 13.24 -18.88 -2.51
N ALA A 209 14.27 -19.21 -3.28
CA ALA A 209 15.54 -19.63 -2.72
C ALA A 209 16.73 -18.89 -3.34
N GLY A 210 17.75 -18.68 -2.51
CA GLY A 210 19.01 -18.05 -2.88
C GLY A 210 19.89 -17.77 -1.67
N ASP A 211 21.12 -17.36 -1.91
CA ASP A 211 22.07 -16.98 -0.88
C ASP A 211 22.29 -15.45 -0.93
N GLY A 212 21.61 -14.74 -0.04
CA GLY A 212 21.64 -13.26 0.02
C GLY A 212 20.91 -12.56 -1.12
N MET A 213 20.54 -13.24 -2.20
CA MET A 213 19.70 -12.78 -3.30
C MET A 213 18.97 -13.94 -3.95
N VAL A 214 17.85 -13.62 -4.64
CA VAL A 214 17.07 -14.62 -5.36
C VAL A 214 17.92 -15.28 -6.45
N GLN A 215 17.92 -16.62 -6.48
CA GLN A 215 18.62 -17.44 -7.49
C GLN A 215 17.67 -18.41 -8.20
N LYS A 216 16.59 -18.83 -7.52
CA LYS A 216 15.61 -19.75 -8.07
C LYS A 216 14.27 -19.67 -7.34
N VAL A 217 13.23 -20.17 -8.00
CA VAL A 217 11.91 -20.42 -7.43
C VAL A 217 11.53 -21.88 -7.58
N ILE A 218 10.92 -22.44 -6.55
CA ILE A 218 10.33 -23.78 -6.58
C ILE A 218 8.83 -23.60 -6.69
N LEU A 219 8.25 -24.17 -7.73
CA LEU A 219 6.83 -24.12 -8.02
C LEU A 219 6.20 -25.49 -7.75
N THR A 220 4.95 -25.52 -7.36
CA THR A 220 4.12 -26.72 -7.30
C THR A 220 2.99 -26.60 -8.31
N GLN A 221 2.85 -27.57 -9.16
CA GLN A 221 1.71 -27.72 -10.07
C GLN A 221 0.50 -28.21 -9.24
N ASN A 222 -0.53 -27.38 -9.14
CA ASN A 222 -1.60 -27.59 -8.16
C ASN A 222 -2.61 -28.70 -8.50
N GLN A 223 -2.56 -29.27 -9.71
CA GLN A 223 -3.39 -30.39 -10.14
C GLN A 223 -2.67 -31.75 -9.95
N THR A 224 -1.35 -31.80 -10.18
CA THR A 224 -0.57 -33.05 -10.12
C THR A 224 0.29 -33.16 -8.87
N GLY A 225 0.61 -32.04 -8.22
CA GLY A 225 1.56 -31.98 -7.10
C GLY A 225 3.02 -32.03 -7.54
N GLU A 226 3.31 -32.06 -8.83
CA GLU A 226 4.68 -32.06 -9.34
C GLU A 226 5.39 -30.73 -9.06
N GLU A 227 6.67 -30.82 -8.73
CA GLU A 227 7.50 -29.65 -8.47
C GLU A 227 8.32 -29.29 -9.72
N LYS A 228 8.45 -27.99 -9.96
CA LYS A 228 9.29 -27.41 -11.03
C LYS A 228 10.19 -26.36 -10.42
N GLU A 229 11.49 -26.51 -10.65
CA GLU A 229 12.49 -25.50 -10.28
C GLU A 229 12.79 -24.61 -11.50
N ILE A 230 12.89 -23.30 -11.26
CA ILE A 230 13.23 -22.31 -12.29
C ILE A 230 14.33 -21.40 -11.73
N GLU A 231 15.47 -21.36 -12.42
CA GLU A 231 16.52 -20.38 -12.15
C GLU A 231 16.08 -18.99 -12.64
N LEU A 232 16.19 -17.99 -11.74
CA LEU A 232 15.86 -16.61 -12.04
C LEU A 232 16.54 -15.65 -11.06
N SER A 233 16.63 -14.39 -11.42
CA SER A 233 17.30 -13.37 -10.61
C SER A 233 16.32 -12.50 -9.82
N GLY A 234 15.03 -12.51 -10.19
CA GLY A 234 14.01 -11.69 -9.52
C GLY A 234 12.61 -12.25 -9.67
N ILE A 235 11.78 -12.06 -8.66
CA ILE A 235 10.38 -12.46 -8.64
C ILE A 235 9.52 -11.29 -8.16
N PHE A 236 8.51 -10.95 -8.95
CA PHE A 236 7.58 -9.83 -8.70
C PHE A 236 6.22 -10.37 -8.26
N ILE A 237 5.78 -9.99 -7.08
CA ILE A 237 4.55 -10.53 -6.46
C ILE A 237 3.41 -9.54 -6.69
N ALA A 238 2.49 -9.89 -7.60
CA ALA A 238 1.36 -9.09 -8.04
C ALA A 238 0.02 -9.80 -7.77
N VAL A 239 -0.16 -10.31 -6.52
CA VAL A 239 -1.36 -11.06 -6.11
C VAL A 239 -2.44 -10.20 -5.48
N GLY A 240 -2.24 -8.90 -5.49
CA GLY A 240 -3.18 -7.87 -5.03
C GLY A 240 -2.69 -7.07 -3.84
N MET A 241 -3.52 -6.11 -3.43
CA MET A 241 -3.29 -5.23 -2.29
C MET A 241 -4.27 -5.59 -1.17
N GLU A 242 -3.89 -5.28 0.07
CA GLU A 242 -4.71 -5.45 1.25
C GLU A 242 -4.76 -4.14 2.04
N PRO A 243 -5.94 -3.48 2.08
CA PRO A 243 -6.09 -2.25 2.84
C PRO A 243 -5.99 -2.52 4.35
N GLN A 244 -5.30 -1.63 5.06
CA GLN A 244 -5.08 -1.77 6.50
C GLN A 244 -6.30 -1.20 7.25
N THR A 245 -7.39 -1.97 7.33
CA THR A 245 -8.71 -1.55 7.83
C THR A 245 -9.29 -2.44 8.93
N ALA A 246 -8.52 -3.42 9.43
CA ALA A 246 -9.03 -4.40 10.40
C ALA A 246 -9.60 -3.73 11.66
N PHE A 247 -8.95 -2.69 12.17
CA PHE A 247 -9.29 -1.96 13.38
C PHE A 247 -10.58 -1.10 13.29
N VAL A 248 -11.10 -0.84 12.07
CA VAL A 248 -12.35 -0.09 11.82
C VAL A 248 -13.42 -0.91 11.11
N LYS A 249 -13.24 -2.24 11.05
CA LYS A 249 -14.09 -3.14 10.25
C LYS A 249 -15.57 -3.10 10.63
N ASP A 250 -15.86 -2.86 11.91
CA ASP A 250 -17.22 -2.86 12.46
C ASP A 250 -17.79 -1.43 12.59
N VAL A 251 -17.04 -0.42 12.16
CA VAL A 251 -17.38 1.01 12.33
C VAL A 251 -17.77 1.66 11.00
N VAL A 252 -17.02 1.41 9.93
CA VAL A 252 -17.22 2.03 8.63
C VAL A 252 -17.54 1.01 7.54
N GLU A 253 -18.27 1.45 6.52
CA GLU A 253 -18.56 0.62 5.35
C GLU A 253 -17.31 0.34 4.53
N ARG A 254 -17.14 -0.93 4.14
CA ARG A 254 -16.03 -1.41 3.30
C ARG A 254 -16.58 -2.23 2.13
N ASN A 255 -15.89 -2.19 1.00
CA ASN A 255 -16.21 -3.06 -0.12
C ASN A 255 -15.70 -4.51 0.13
N ASP A 256 -16.03 -5.43 -0.78
CA ASP A 256 -15.64 -6.85 -0.70
C ASP A 256 -14.11 -7.07 -0.66
N ALA A 257 -13.32 -6.10 -1.14
CA ALA A 257 -11.85 -6.15 -1.08
C ALA A 257 -11.28 -5.53 0.20
N GLY A 258 -12.14 -5.04 1.13
CA GLY A 258 -11.76 -4.49 2.42
C GLY A 258 -11.44 -2.98 2.40
N TYR A 259 -11.52 -2.29 1.27
CA TYR A 259 -11.31 -0.84 1.17
C TYR A 259 -12.48 -0.08 1.78
N ILE A 260 -12.18 0.99 2.54
CA ILE A 260 -13.22 1.88 3.09
C ILE A 260 -13.93 2.60 1.94
N CYS A 261 -15.26 2.53 1.94
CA CYS A 261 -16.10 3.21 0.94
C CYS A 261 -16.13 4.71 1.21
N ALA A 262 -15.64 5.51 0.25
CA ALA A 262 -15.69 6.97 0.30
C ALA A 262 -15.64 7.55 -1.11
N GLY A 263 -16.28 8.70 -1.27
CA GLY A 263 -16.20 9.51 -2.48
C GLY A 263 -14.95 10.39 -2.56
N GLU A 264 -14.95 11.29 -3.54
CA GLU A 264 -13.84 12.25 -3.73
C GLU A 264 -13.73 13.27 -2.57
N ASP A 265 -14.77 13.39 -1.76
CA ASP A 265 -14.82 14.21 -0.55
C ASP A 265 -14.18 13.57 0.68
N CYS A 266 -13.71 12.32 0.55
CA CYS A 266 -13.07 11.56 1.63
C CYS A 266 -13.95 11.30 2.88
N ARG A 267 -15.27 11.49 2.79
CA ARG A 267 -16.22 11.17 3.86
C ARG A 267 -16.56 9.68 3.85
N THR A 268 -16.65 9.08 5.03
CA THR A 268 -17.21 7.74 5.19
C THR A 268 -18.71 7.82 5.42
N ASN A 269 -19.36 6.66 5.56
CA ASN A 269 -20.77 6.58 5.98
C ASN A 269 -21.00 6.98 7.45
N VAL A 270 -19.94 7.28 8.23
CA VAL A 270 -20.02 7.64 9.64
C VAL A 270 -19.56 9.08 9.83
N PRO A 271 -20.43 9.99 10.30
CA PRO A 271 -20.06 11.39 10.58
C PRO A 271 -18.88 11.50 11.53
N GLY A 272 -17.91 12.36 11.20
CA GLY A 272 -16.69 12.56 11.96
C GLY A 272 -15.62 11.46 11.74
N ILE A 273 -15.83 10.52 10.83
CA ILE A 273 -14.80 9.59 10.38
C ILE A 273 -14.53 9.80 8.89
N TYR A 274 -13.30 10.15 8.58
CA TYR A 274 -12.81 10.43 7.23
C TYR A 274 -11.77 9.39 6.83
N VAL A 275 -11.51 9.28 5.53
CA VAL A 275 -10.52 8.34 4.99
C VAL A 275 -9.73 8.98 3.86
N ALA A 276 -8.40 8.76 3.82
CA ALA A 276 -7.52 9.34 2.81
C ALA A 276 -6.45 8.35 2.35
N GLY A 277 -6.09 8.43 1.08
CA GLY A 277 -5.04 7.60 0.49
C GLY A 277 -5.51 6.22 0.04
N ASP A 278 -4.57 5.30 -0.02
CA ASP A 278 -4.75 4.00 -0.68
C ASP A 278 -5.66 3.02 0.09
N VAL A 279 -6.03 3.36 1.30
CA VAL A 279 -6.95 2.58 2.16
C VAL A 279 -8.43 2.71 1.74
N ARG A 280 -8.78 3.72 0.92
CA ARG A 280 -10.14 3.94 0.42
C ARG A 280 -10.38 3.40 -0.99
N THR A 281 -11.66 3.32 -1.35
CA THR A 281 -12.09 3.07 -2.74
C THR A 281 -11.66 4.23 -3.65
N LYS A 282 -10.81 3.95 -4.64
CA LYS A 282 -10.34 4.93 -5.64
C LYS A 282 -9.73 4.23 -6.86
N PRO A 283 -9.78 4.86 -8.05
CA PRO A 283 -9.24 4.26 -9.27
C PRO A 283 -7.71 4.28 -9.35
N LEU A 284 -7.06 5.31 -8.78
CA LEU A 284 -5.61 5.50 -8.87
C LEU A 284 -4.98 5.62 -7.49
N ARG A 285 -3.98 4.78 -7.21
CA ARG A 285 -3.19 4.76 -5.96
C ARG A 285 -1.78 5.21 -6.28
N GLN A 286 -1.48 6.48 -5.97
CA GLN A 286 -0.19 7.13 -6.19
C GLN A 286 0.07 8.12 -5.05
N VAL A 287 1.35 8.47 -4.85
CA VAL A 287 1.76 9.46 -3.83
C VAL A 287 0.97 10.76 -3.98
N ILE A 288 0.87 11.28 -5.19
CA ILE A 288 0.17 12.54 -5.48
C ILE A 288 -1.32 12.48 -5.13
N THR A 289 -2.00 11.35 -5.43
CA THR A 289 -3.43 11.19 -5.09
C THR A 289 -3.64 10.97 -3.60
N ALA A 290 -2.70 10.35 -2.90
CA ALA A 290 -2.74 10.22 -1.45
C ALA A 290 -2.57 11.57 -0.75
N VAL A 291 -1.62 12.41 -1.20
CA VAL A 291 -1.42 13.79 -0.71
C VAL A 291 -2.68 14.63 -0.94
N SER A 292 -3.29 14.53 -2.13
CA SER A 292 -4.55 15.22 -2.45
C SER A 292 -5.68 14.83 -1.50
N ASP A 293 -5.87 13.53 -1.26
CA ASP A 293 -6.90 13.03 -0.36
C ASP A 293 -6.75 13.59 1.07
N GLY A 294 -5.51 13.67 1.58
CA GLY A 294 -5.25 14.25 2.91
C GLY A 294 -5.74 15.70 3.01
N ALA A 295 -5.49 16.51 1.99
CA ALA A 295 -5.95 17.89 1.93
C ALA A 295 -7.48 17.98 1.84
N VAL A 296 -8.10 17.15 0.98
CA VAL A 296 -9.56 17.11 0.78
C VAL A 296 -10.27 16.66 2.05
N ALA A 297 -9.76 15.64 2.75
CA ALA A 297 -10.36 15.16 4.00
C ALA A 297 -10.46 16.26 5.07
N ILE A 298 -9.43 17.10 5.20
CA ILE A 298 -9.46 18.23 6.16
C ILE A 298 -10.42 19.32 5.68
N ALA A 299 -10.44 19.63 4.39
CA ALA A 299 -11.41 20.60 3.86
C ALA A 299 -12.87 20.13 4.09
N SER A 300 -13.14 18.85 3.94
CA SER A 300 -14.44 18.25 4.25
C SER A 300 -14.77 18.34 5.75
N LEU A 301 -13.80 18.04 6.62
CA LEU A 301 -13.97 18.19 8.07
C LEU A 301 -14.29 19.64 8.47
N GLU A 302 -13.62 20.64 7.89
CA GLU A 302 -13.90 22.05 8.16
C GLU A 302 -15.32 22.46 7.73
N GLN A 303 -15.79 21.93 6.59
CA GLN A 303 -17.18 22.17 6.15
C GLN A 303 -18.21 21.57 7.12
N ASP A 304 -17.94 20.39 7.66
CA ASP A 304 -18.86 19.68 8.56
C ASP A 304 -18.88 20.28 9.99
N ARG A 305 -17.88 21.11 10.34
CA ARG A 305 -17.83 21.86 11.63
C ARG A 305 -18.63 23.16 11.62
N ASN A 306 -18.96 23.70 10.45
CA ASN A 306 -19.71 24.96 10.28
C ASN A 306 -21.20 24.71 10.07
#